data_5bbd79d8f1dac201c89f548e56b12331
#
_entry.id   5bbd79d8f1dac201c89f548e56b12331
#
_cell.length_a   1.000
_cell.length_b   1.000
_cell.length_c   1.000
_cell.angle_alpha   90.00
_cell.angle_beta   90.00
_cell.angle_gamma   90.00
#
_symmetry.space_group_name_H-M   'P 1'
#
loop_
_entity.id
_entity.type
_entity.pdbx_description
1 polymer ?
#
loop_
_entity_poly.entity_id
_entity_poly.type
_entity_poly.pdbx_seq_one_letter_code
_entity_poly.pdbx_strand_id
1 'polypeptide(L)'
;MSTLDNLIKEFANPRAFECKFLENYNKTLLTCKEEQPYPSDYTRPSSLGKCARNIFFERTHAPKDEVDLKNPWVYNSVGILESGTDRHERIQNVLFKMEEQGYIKNIDIPTAVKDAQAKGIQSEFLHWNEDKTEARCVNHDYNLYFQADGLVEMDGIRAIFEIKTTSCKKLATIRKDKKPLRPHILQATAYALCLGVDHILYFYEDRDFTSHYPILYKIQEEIKETVINKLKLVDDCVAKQEVPPSDKSECMFCTYKAICKEIDELETKIKEVEGEI
;
A
#
# COMPACT_ATOMS: atom_id res chain seq x y z
N MET A 1 -16.76 48.05 14.48
CA MET A 1 -16.46 47.10 15.57
C MET A 1 -15.58 47.80 16.56
N SER A 2 -15.96 47.80 17.84
CA SER A 2 -15.21 48.51 18.88
C SER A 2 -13.90 47.80 19.18
N THR A 3 -12.93 48.56 19.70
CA THR A 3 -11.64 48.02 20.17
C THR A 3 -11.84 46.93 21.23
N LEU A 4 -12.94 46.99 21.97
CA LEU A 4 -13.31 46.00 22.98
C LEU A 4 -13.75 44.65 22.38
N ASP A 5 -14.48 44.66 21.26
CA ASP A 5 -14.89 43.42 20.57
C ASP A 5 -13.69 42.68 20.01
N ASN A 6 -12.66 43.39 19.56
CA ASN A 6 -11.40 42.79 19.08
C ASN A 6 -10.60 42.18 20.24
N LEU A 7 -10.52 42.87 21.38
CA LEU A 7 -9.85 42.36 22.58
C LEU A 7 -10.57 41.12 23.12
N ILE A 8 -11.91 41.14 23.19
CA ILE A 8 -12.70 39.98 23.64
C ILE A 8 -12.44 38.76 22.71
N LYS A 9 -12.36 38.95 21.39
CA LYS A 9 -12.04 37.88 20.44
C LYS A 9 -10.63 37.34 20.62
N GLU A 10 -9.68 38.22 20.89
CA GLU A 10 -8.26 37.85 21.12
C GLU A 10 -8.10 37.05 22.43
N PHE A 11 -8.77 37.46 23.50
CA PHE A 11 -8.82 36.73 24.78
C PHE A 11 -9.63 35.43 24.70
N ALA A 12 -10.67 35.35 23.86
CA ALA A 12 -11.51 34.17 23.70
C ALA A 12 -10.78 33.04 22.90
N ASN A 13 -9.84 33.40 22.01
CA ASN A 13 -9.06 32.42 21.29
C ASN A 13 -7.64 32.98 20.98
N PRO A 14 -6.72 32.94 21.96
CA PRO A 14 -5.36 33.48 21.82
C PRO A 14 -4.53 32.79 20.72
N ARG A 15 -5.00 31.66 20.17
CA ARG A 15 -4.37 30.92 19.07
C ARG A 15 -5.19 30.93 17.79
N ALA A 16 -6.06 31.92 17.59
CA ALA A 16 -6.94 32.00 16.43
C ALA A 16 -6.19 32.03 15.10
N PHE A 17 -5.04 32.71 15.06
CA PHE A 17 -4.19 32.77 13.86
C PHE A 17 -3.61 31.41 13.52
N GLU A 18 -2.97 30.73 14.48
CA GLU A 18 -2.35 29.41 14.30
C GLU A 18 -3.39 28.37 13.90
N CYS A 19 -4.57 28.38 14.52
CA CYS A 19 -5.67 27.48 14.17
C CYS A 19 -6.12 27.71 12.72
N LYS A 20 -6.31 28.96 12.31
CA LYS A 20 -6.70 29.29 10.93
C LYS A 20 -5.61 28.95 9.92
N PHE A 21 -4.35 29.20 10.26
CA PHE A 21 -3.23 28.82 9.42
C PHE A 21 -3.18 27.32 9.21
N LEU A 22 -3.27 26.53 10.30
CA LEU A 22 -3.25 25.07 10.23
C LEU A 22 -4.43 24.52 9.41
N GLU A 23 -5.63 25.08 9.60
CA GLU A 23 -6.80 24.69 8.82
C GLU A 23 -6.57 24.93 7.31
N ASN A 24 -6.07 26.12 6.94
CA ASN A 24 -5.78 26.43 5.54
C ASN A 24 -4.66 25.55 4.97
N TYR A 25 -3.58 25.34 5.73
CA TYR A 25 -2.49 24.45 5.35
C TYR A 25 -3.02 23.03 5.06
N ASN A 26 -3.80 22.47 5.99
CA ASN A 26 -4.36 21.14 5.85
C ASN A 26 -5.29 21.01 4.63
N LYS A 27 -6.15 22.01 4.39
CA LYS A 27 -6.99 22.04 3.18
C LYS A 27 -6.16 22.05 1.91
N THR A 28 -5.10 22.86 1.87
CA THR A 28 -4.20 22.95 0.71
C THR A 28 -3.45 21.64 0.52
N LEU A 29 -2.96 21.01 1.59
CA LEU A 29 -2.27 19.73 1.53
C LEU A 29 -3.09 18.64 0.81
N LEU A 30 -4.40 18.59 1.02
CA LEU A 30 -5.27 17.63 0.33
C LEU A 30 -5.40 17.92 -1.17
N THR A 31 -5.23 19.19 -1.60
CA THR A 31 -5.29 19.55 -3.02
C THR A 31 -3.97 19.34 -3.76
N CYS A 32 -2.86 19.25 -3.04
CA CYS A 32 -1.55 18.99 -3.62
C CYS A 32 -1.37 17.52 -4.05
N LYS A 33 -2.25 16.64 -3.58
CA LYS A 33 -2.18 15.22 -3.92
C LYS A 33 -2.74 14.96 -5.30
N GLU A 34 -1.88 14.72 -6.27
CA GLU A 34 -2.30 14.21 -7.57
C GLU A 34 -2.74 12.74 -7.44
N GLU A 35 -4.01 12.46 -7.72
CA GLU A 35 -4.46 11.08 -7.88
C GLU A 35 -3.94 10.57 -9.22
N GLN A 36 -2.92 9.71 -9.18
CA GLN A 36 -2.48 9.05 -10.39
C GLN A 36 -3.52 8.03 -10.84
N PRO A 37 -3.95 8.06 -12.11
CA PRO A 37 -4.93 7.13 -12.62
C PRO A 37 -4.41 5.70 -12.48
N TYR A 38 -5.26 4.85 -11.98
CA TYR A 38 -4.97 3.44 -11.72
C TYR A 38 -5.89 2.57 -12.60
N PRO A 39 -5.34 1.58 -13.34
CA PRO A 39 -6.19 0.69 -14.14
C PRO A 39 -7.08 -0.15 -13.21
N SER A 40 -8.39 0.05 -13.28
CA SER A 40 -9.38 -0.60 -12.43
C SER A 40 -9.46 -2.11 -12.62
N ASP A 41 -9.03 -2.61 -13.79
CA ASP A 41 -9.10 -4.03 -14.11
C ASP A 41 -8.08 -4.89 -13.36
N TYR A 42 -7.18 -4.24 -12.62
CA TYR A 42 -6.10 -4.91 -11.91
C TYR A 42 -6.18 -4.69 -10.40
N THR A 43 -5.71 -5.65 -9.63
CA THR A 43 -5.51 -5.53 -8.18
C THR A 43 -4.12 -4.94 -7.89
N ARG A 44 -4.02 -4.06 -6.88
CA ARG A 44 -2.73 -3.57 -6.38
C ARG A 44 -2.17 -4.50 -5.31
N PRO A 45 -0.89 -4.88 -5.37
CA PRO A 45 -0.26 -5.69 -4.32
C PRO A 45 -0.39 -5.11 -2.91
N SER A 46 -0.33 -3.79 -2.77
CA SER A 46 -0.52 -3.08 -1.49
C SER A 46 -1.91 -3.27 -0.87
N SER A 47 -2.91 -3.67 -1.66
CA SER A 47 -4.27 -3.96 -1.19
C SER A 47 -4.41 -5.38 -0.63
N LEU A 48 -3.45 -6.28 -0.86
CA LEU A 48 -3.56 -7.69 -0.45
C LEU A 48 -3.61 -7.91 1.07
N GLY A 49 -3.14 -6.94 1.86
CA GLY A 49 -3.31 -6.94 3.31
C GLY A 49 -4.74 -6.66 3.77
N LYS A 50 -5.59 -6.09 2.89
CA LYS A 50 -6.97 -5.70 3.20
C LYS A 50 -7.93 -6.88 3.00
N CYS A 51 -9.17 -6.72 3.46
CA CYS A 51 -10.28 -7.63 3.21
C CYS A 51 -10.53 -7.82 1.69
N ALA A 52 -10.91 -9.02 1.24
CA ALA A 52 -11.25 -9.29 -0.16
C ALA A 52 -12.39 -8.40 -0.66
N ARG A 53 -13.40 -8.13 0.19
CA ARG A 53 -14.49 -7.20 -0.10
C ARG A 53 -14.00 -5.75 -0.35
N ASN A 54 -12.96 -5.29 0.37
CA ASN A 54 -12.35 -3.99 0.11
C ASN A 54 -11.69 -3.92 -1.28
N ILE A 55 -10.97 -4.97 -1.68
CA ILE A 55 -10.35 -5.05 -3.00
C ILE A 55 -11.41 -5.10 -4.10
N PHE A 56 -12.48 -5.87 -3.90
CA PHE A 56 -13.62 -5.92 -4.80
C PHE A 56 -14.25 -4.53 -5.01
N PHE A 57 -14.52 -3.79 -3.93
CA PHE A 57 -15.06 -2.42 -4.03
C PHE A 57 -14.11 -1.46 -4.74
N GLU A 58 -12.80 -1.62 -4.54
CA GLU A 58 -11.78 -0.84 -5.23
C GLU A 58 -11.82 -1.10 -6.74
N ARG A 59 -11.94 -2.37 -7.15
CA ARG A 59 -11.99 -2.79 -8.55
C ARG A 59 -13.33 -2.50 -9.25
N THR A 60 -14.42 -2.49 -8.52
CA THR A 60 -15.76 -2.19 -9.06
C THR A 60 -16.14 -0.71 -8.93
N HIS A 61 -15.19 0.16 -8.52
CA HIS A 61 -15.43 1.59 -8.33
C HIS A 61 -16.59 1.90 -7.40
N ALA A 62 -16.81 1.08 -6.38
CA ALA A 62 -17.83 1.37 -5.38
C ALA A 62 -17.57 2.73 -4.71
N PRO A 63 -18.64 3.45 -4.31
CA PRO A 63 -18.47 4.74 -3.65
C PRO A 63 -17.74 4.57 -2.33
N LYS A 64 -16.70 5.40 -2.13
CA LYS A 64 -15.98 5.47 -0.86
C LYS A 64 -16.78 6.28 0.15
N ASP A 65 -16.60 5.97 1.43
CA ASP A 65 -17.13 6.77 2.52
C ASP A 65 -16.65 8.23 2.41
N GLU A 66 -17.48 9.16 2.83
CA GLU A 66 -17.09 10.56 2.92
C GLU A 66 -15.92 10.74 3.88
N VAL A 67 -14.99 11.60 3.51
CA VAL A 67 -13.81 11.91 4.31
C VAL A 67 -14.19 12.88 5.44
N ASP A 68 -14.08 12.46 6.69
CA ASP A 68 -14.24 13.35 7.83
C ASP A 68 -13.04 14.29 7.96
N LEU A 69 -13.18 15.49 7.42
CA LEU A 69 -12.14 16.54 7.46
C LEU A 69 -11.87 17.08 8.89
N LYS A 70 -12.66 16.71 9.90
CA LYS A 70 -12.38 17.02 11.31
C LYS A 70 -11.41 16.02 11.93
N ASN A 71 -11.21 14.88 11.30
CA ASN A 71 -10.28 13.87 11.77
C ASN A 71 -8.82 14.22 11.37
N PRO A 72 -7.94 14.56 12.32
CA PRO A 72 -6.55 14.92 12.02
C PRO A 72 -5.78 13.82 11.27
N TRP A 73 -6.20 12.56 11.41
CA TRP A 73 -5.55 11.42 10.75
C TRP A 73 -5.62 11.51 9.22
N VAL A 74 -6.63 12.18 8.67
CA VAL A 74 -6.76 12.42 7.22
C VAL A 74 -5.53 13.16 6.69
N TYR A 75 -5.13 14.24 7.37
CA TYR A 75 -3.98 15.06 6.99
C TYR A 75 -2.65 14.39 7.32
N ASN A 76 -2.57 13.77 8.49
CA ASN A 76 -1.37 13.06 8.92
C ASN A 76 -1.02 11.90 7.96
N SER A 77 -2.01 11.22 7.41
CA SER A 77 -1.78 10.11 6.46
C SER A 77 -1.15 10.61 5.16
N VAL A 78 -1.49 11.81 4.67
CA VAL A 78 -0.87 12.40 3.48
C VAL A 78 0.61 12.66 3.74
N GLY A 79 0.95 13.37 4.80
CA GLY A 79 2.36 13.64 5.13
C GLY A 79 3.19 12.38 5.42
N ILE A 80 2.57 11.33 5.97
CA ILE A 80 3.25 10.03 6.15
C ILE A 80 3.56 9.39 4.79
N LEU A 81 2.64 9.44 3.83
CA LEU A 81 2.84 8.87 2.49
C LEU A 81 3.92 9.65 1.72
N GLU A 82 3.86 10.98 1.69
CA GLU A 82 4.87 11.82 1.04
C GLU A 82 6.27 11.60 1.64
N SER A 83 6.39 11.63 2.96
CA SER A 83 7.65 11.31 3.64
C SER A 83 8.15 9.89 3.33
N GLY A 84 7.24 8.95 3.04
CA GLY A 84 7.59 7.61 2.57
C GLY A 84 8.27 7.66 1.21
N THR A 85 7.72 8.40 0.26
CA THR A 85 8.26 8.56 -1.10
C THR A 85 9.66 9.16 -1.08
N ASP A 86 9.88 10.26 -0.35
CA ASP A 86 11.19 10.90 -0.21
C ASP A 86 12.26 9.93 0.32
N ARG A 87 11.86 9.05 1.25
CA ARG A 87 12.75 8.05 1.84
C ARG A 87 13.08 6.92 0.88
N HIS A 88 12.11 6.49 0.04
CA HIS A 88 12.35 5.51 -1.00
C HIS A 88 13.42 6.02 -1.98
N GLU A 89 13.28 7.22 -2.50
CA GLU A 89 14.25 7.84 -3.40
C GLU A 89 15.66 7.89 -2.77
N ARG A 90 15.77 8.35 -1.53
CA ARG A 90 17.04 8.42 -0.83
C ARG A 90 17.69 7.05 -0.64
N ILE A 91 16.91 6.02 -0.30
CA ILE A 91 17.42 4.66 -0.09
C ILE A 91 17.83 4.05 -1.43
N GLN A 92 17.03 4.22 -2.49
CA GLN A 92 17.35 3.74 -3.84
C GLN A 92 18.65 4.38 -4.36
N ASN A 93 18.87 5.67 -4.12
CA ASN A 93 20.13 6.34 -4.46
C ASN A 93 21.35 5.73 -3.75
N VAL A 94 21.18 5.20 -2.54
CA VAL A 94 22.26 4.47 -1.85
C VAL A 94 22.50 3.11 -2.51
N LEU A 95 21.45 2.40 -2.95
CA LEU A 95 21.61 1.12 -3.66
C LEU A 95 22.39 1.28 -4.95
N PHE A 96 22.15 2.33 -5.73
CA PHE A 96 22.94 2.61 -6.94
C PHE A 96 24.44 2.80 -6.62
N LYS A 97 24.75 3.49 -5.54
CA LYS A 97 26.15 3.64 -5.07
C LYS A 97 26.75 2.31 -4.59
N MET A 98 25.95 1.46 -3.95
CA MET A 98 26.40 0.12 -3.55
C MET A 98 26.73 -0.75 -4.77
N GLU A 99 25.98 -0.62 -5.85
CA GLU A 99 26.28 -1.28 -7.13
C GLU A 99 27.57 -0.75 -7.76
N GLU A 100 27.75 0.58 -7.82
CA GLU A 100 29.00 1.21 -8.31
C GLU A 100 30.24 0.73 -7.52
N GLN A 101 30.06 0.42 -6.24
CA GLN A 101 31.12 -0.12 -5.37
C GLN A 101 31.26 -1.64 -5.46
N GLY A 102 30.41 -2.32 -6.24
CA GLY A 102 30.47 -3.76 -6.45
C GLY A 102 29.94 -4.60 -5.27
N TYR A 103 29.18 -4.01 -4.35
CA TYR A 103 28.60 -4.74 -3.20
C TYR A 103 27.34 -5.52 -3.55
N ILE A 104 26.58 -5.03 -4.51
CA ILE A 104 25.34 -5.64 -5.00
C ILE A 104 25.28 -5.50 -6.52
N LYS A 105 24.35 -6.22 -7.13
CA LYS A 105 23.91 -5.98 -8.51
C LYS A 105 22.44 -5.58 -8.46
N ASN A 106 22.13 -4.39 -8.96
CA ASN A 106 20.76 -3.98 -9.21
C ASN A 106 20.29 -4.59 -10.53
N ILE A 107 19.10 -5.14 -10.54
CA ILE A 107 18.47 -5.67 -11.74
C ILE A 107 17.28 -4.74 -12.03
N ASP A 108 17.32 -4.06 -13.16
CA ASP A 108 16.20 -3.20 -13.54
C ASP A 108 14.94 -4.03 -13.78
N ILE A 109 13.80 -3.45 -13.44
CA ILE A 109 12.51 -4.15 -13.50
C ILE A 109 12.15 -4.60 -14.92
N PRO A 110 12.39 -3.84 -16.01
CA PRO A 110 12.18 -4.33 -17.37
C PRO A 110 13.00 -5.61 -17.69
N THR A 111 14.23 -5.69 -17.22
CA THR A 111 15.05 -6.91 -17.36
C THR A 111 14.45 -8.05 -16.51
N ALA A 112 14.05 -7.78 -15.28
CA ALA A 112 13.40 -8.77 -14.42
C ALA A 112 12.07 -9.30 -15.03
N VAL A 113 11.30 -8.44 -15.69
CA VAL A 113 10.08 -8.84 -16.41
C VAL A 113 10.42 -9.76 -17.59
N LYS A 114 11.46 -9.45 -18.38
CA LYS A 114 11.91 -10.35 -19.47
C LYS A 114 12.35 -11.70 -18.94
N ASP A 115 13.10 -11.73 -17.82
CA ASP A 115 13.51 -12.97 -17.16
C ASP A 115 12.29 -13.79 -16.68
N ALA A 116 11.24 -13.12 -16.17
CA ALA A 116 10.00 -13.75 -15.76
C ALA A 116 9.23 -14.31 -16.98
N GLN A 117 9.14 -13.56 -18.07
CA GLN A 117 8.53 -14.02 -19.33
C GLN A 117 9.25 -15.26 -19.88
N ALA A 118 10.56 -15.33 -19.80
CA ALA A 118 11.33 -16.52 -20.19
C ALA A 118 10.99 -17.77 -19.35
N LYS A 119 10.44 -17.60 -18.15
CA LYS A 119 9.92 -18.66 -17.27
C LYS A 119 8.42 -18.96 -17.49
N GLY A 120 7.77 -18.29 -18.46
CA GLY A 120 6.35 -18.45 -18.77
C GLY A 120 5.40 -17.59 -17.93
N ILE A 121 5.90 -16.66 -17.12
CA ILE A 121 5.09 -15.72 -16.33
C ILE A 121 4.66 -14.55 -17.23
N GLN A 122 3.35 -14.25 -17.25
CA GLN A 122 2.78 -13.22 -18.13
C GLN A 122 2.83 -11.82 -17.51
N SER A 123 4.03 -11.38 -17.18
CA SER A 123 4.27 -10.00 -16.74
C SER A 123 4.68 -9.12 -17.91
N GLU A 124 4.28 -7.85 -17.87
CA GLU A 124 4.57 -6.87 -18.89
C GLU A 124 5.04 -5.57 -18.24
N PHE A 125 6.13 -4.99 -18.75
CA PHE A 125 6.56 -3.64 -18.41
C PHE A 125 5.78 -2.65 -19.26
N LEU A 126 5.13 -1.68 -18.64
CA LEU A 126 4.35 -0.65 -19.34
C LEU A 126 5.21 0.58 -19.61
N HIS A 127 5.63 1.25 -18.57
CA HIS A 127 6.41 2.49 -18.64
C HIS A 127 7.06 2.80 -17.30
N TRP A 128 8.00 3.73 -17.31
CA TRP A 128 8.52 4.36 -16.10
C TRP A 128 7.59 5.49 -15.66
N ASN A 129 7.58 5.77 -14.34
CA ASN A 129 7.04 7.05 -13.86
C ASN A 129 7.86 8.23 -14.42
N GLU A 130 7.39 9.46 -14.26
CA GLU A 130 8.03 10.66 -14.82
C GLU A 130 9.49 10.80 -14.40
N ASP A 131 9.81 10.49 -13.15
CA ASP A 131 11.17 10.58 -12.58
C ASP A 131 12.03 9.35 -12.88
N LYS A 132 11.49 8.33 -13.55
CA LYS A 132 12.15 7.06 -13.86
C LYS A 132 12.66 6.29 -12.64
N THR A 133 12.05 6.52 -11.49
CA THR A 133 12.39 5.82 -10.24
C THR A 133 11.58 4.56 -10.04
N GLU A 134 10.36 4.48 -10.60
CA GLU A 134 9.45 3.36 -10.46
C GLU A 134 8.99 2.83 -11.81
N ALA A 135 9.16 1.53 -12.02
CA ALA A 135 8.66 0.82 -13.20
C ALA A 135 7.22 0.36 -12.97
N ARG A 136 6.32 0.74 -13.87
CA ARG A 136 4.92 0.31 -13.86
C ARG A 136 4.75 -0.93 -14.70
N CYS A 137 4.20 -1.96 -14.10
CA CYS A 137 4.05 -3.28 -14.69
C CYS A 137 2.66 -3.85 -14.45
N VAL A 138 2.25 -4.76 -15.33
CA VAL A 138 1.07 -5.60 -15.14
C VAL A 138 1.48 -7.07 -15.15
N ASN A 139 0.67 -7.90 -14.52
CA ASN A 139 0.75 -9.36 -14.65
C ASN A 139 -0.65 -9.87 -15.01
N HIS A 140 -0.75 -10.59 -16.12
CA HIS A 140 -2.01 -11.07 -16.65
C HIS A 140 -2.45 -12.39 -16.04
N ASP A 141 -1.52 -13.18 -15.45
CA ASP A 141 -1.87 -14.44 -14.78
C ASP A 141 -2.70 -14.21 -13.52
N TYR A 142 -2.50 -13.04 -12.86
CA TYR A 142 -3.09 -12.71 -11.57
C TYR A 142 -3.86 -11.38 -11.56
N ASN A 143 -4.03 -10.73 -12.71
CA ASN A 143 -4.64 -9.40 -12.81
C ASN A 143 -4.04 -8.39 -11.82
N LEU A 144 -2.72 -8.32 -11.78
CA LEU A 144 -1.97 -7.42 -10.90
C LEU A 144 -1.38 -6.23 -11.66
N TYR A 145 -1.55 -5.04 -11.11
CA TYR A 145 -0.79 -3.86 -11.50
C TYR A 145 0.19 -3.54 -10.38
N PHE A 146 1.48 -3.51 -10.67
CA PHE A 146 2.50 -3.43 -9.64
C PHE A 146 3.65 -2.49 -9.97
N GLN A 147 4.26 -1.99 -8.90
CA GLN A 147 5.48 -1.19 -8.88
C GLN A 147 6.32 -1.75 -7.75
N ALA A 148 7.43 -2.42 -8.08
CA ALA A 148 8.38 -2.92 -7.11
C ALA A 148 9.49 -1.88 -6.89
N ASP A 149 9.93 -1.71 -5.64
CA ASP A 149 10.98 -0.75 -5.29
C ASP A 149 12.34 -1.11 -5.90
N GLY A 150 12.57 -2.39 -6.20
CA GLY A 150 13.76 -2.87 -6.87
C GLY A 150 13.92 -4.39 -6.85
N LEU A 151 14.92 -4.86 -7.56
CA LEU A 151 15.39 -6.23 -7.53
C LEU A 151 16.91 -6.22 -7.38
N VAL A 152 17.43 -6.90 -6.38
CA VAL A 152 18.85 -6.94 -6.07
C VAL A 152 19.37 -8.38 -6.09
N GLU A 153 20.66 -8.52 -6.46
CA GLU A 153 21.38 -9.78 -6.37
C GLU A 153 22.65 -9.57 -5.54
N MET A 154 22.84 -10.38 -4.52
CA MET A 154 24.01 -10.39 -3.64
C MET A 154 24.29 -11.83 -3.19
N ASP A 155 25.55 -12.27 -3.23
CA ASP A 155 25.98 -13.60 -2.81
C ASP A 155 25.20 -14.75 -3.50
N GLY A 156 24.81 -14.56 -4.77
CA GLY A 156 24.04 -15.53 -5.56
C GLY A 156 22.54 -15.59 -5.20
N ILE A 157 22.06 -14.76 -4.29
CA ILE A 157 20.65 -14.63 -3.95
C ILE A 157 20.06 -13.45 -4.68
N ARG A 158 19.02 -13.70 -5.49
CA ARG A 158 18.19 -12.67 -6.12
C ARG A 158 16.93 -12.44 -5.27
N ALA A 159 16.69 -11.21 -4.88
CA ALA A 159 15.59 -10.84 -4.01
C ALA A 159 14.89 -9.56 -4.47
N ILE A 160 13.55 -9.52 -4.35
CA ILE A 160 12.81 -8.26 -4.39
C ILE A 160 13.34 -7.37 -3.26
N PHE A 161 13.73 -6.15 -3.59
CA PHE A 161 14.05 -5.13 -2.59
C PHE A 161 12.79 -4.35 -2.27
N GLU A 162 12.37 -4.39 -1.01
CA GLU A 162 11.10 -3.78 -0.57
C GLU A 162 11.38 -2.84 0.59
N ILE A 163 11.21 -1.55 0.35
CA ILE A 163 11.43 -0.49 1.34
C ILE A 163 10.16 -0.30 2.17
N LYS A 164 10.30 -0.26 3.48
CA LYS A 164 9.19 0.01 4.39
C LYS A 164 9.59 0.99 5.48
N THR A 165 8.86 2.09 5.55
CA THR A 165 9.01 3.04 6.65
C THR A 165 8.03 2.74 7.77
N THR A 166 8.47 2.82 9.01
CA THR A 166 7.63 2.49 10.16
C THR A 166 7.96 3.35 11.38
N SER A 167 7.13 3.33 12.41
CA SER A 167 7.47 4.00 13.68
C SER A 167 8.51 3.20 14.45
N CYS A 168 9.28 3.88 15.30
CA CYS A 168 10.27 3.27 16.20
C CYS A 168 9.68 2.08 16.98
N LYS A 169 8.47 2.24 17.53
CA LYS A 169 7.78 1.18 18.28
C LYS A 169 7.52 -0.06 17.42
N LYS A 170 7.03 0.10 16.19
CA LYS A 170 6.79 -1.02 15.27
C LYS A 170 8.11 -1.67 14.84
N LEU A 171 9.15 -0.88 14.57
CA LEU A 171 10.46 -1.42 14.23
C LEU A 171 11.05 -2.26 15.36
N ALA A 172 10.88 -1.84 16.62
CA ALA A 172 11.30 -2.62 17.78
C ALA A 172 10.62 -4.00 17.83
N THR A 173 9.33 -4.06 17.51
CA THR A 173 8.59 -5.34 17.43
C THR A 173 9.12 -6.21 16.27
N ILE A 174 9.32 -5.63 15.09
CA ILE A 174 9.87 -6.35 13.93
C ILE A 174 11.27 -6.93 14.25
N ARG A 175 12.13 -6.15 14.92
CA ARG A 175 13.46 -6.59 15.36
C ARG A 175 13.39 -7.75 16.37
N LYS A 176 12.46 -7.64 17.31
CA LYS A 176 12.24 -8.70 18.33
C LYS A 176 11.77 -10.00 17.67
N ASP A 177 10.79 -9.91 16.79
CA ASP A 177 10.16 -11.07 16.15
C ASP A 177 10.98 -11.61 14.97
N LYS A 178 11.95 -10.82 14.47
CA LYS A 178 12.78 -11.11 13.29
C LYS A 178 11.94 -11.51 12.07
N LYS A 179 10.75 -10.93 11.95
CA LYS A 179 9.77 -11.29 10.94
C LYS A 179 9.12 -10.02 10.35
N PRO A 180 8.94 -9.95 9.02
CA PRO A 180 8.19 -8.87 8.39
C PRO A 180 6.72 -8.87 8.83
N LEU A 181 6.04 -7.73 8.72
CA LEU A 181 4.61 -7.63 8.98
C LEU A 181 3.81 -8.40 7.92
N ARG A 182 2.76 -9.10 8.32
CA ARG A 182 1.94 -9.93 7.42
C ARG A 182 1.45 -9.17 6.17
N PRO A 183 0.91 -7.93 6.24
CA PRO A 183 0.52 -7.19 5.04
C PRO A 183 1.69 -6.97 4.07
N HIS A 184 2.88 -6.69 4.57
CA HIS A 184 4.07 -6.52 3.73
C HIS A 184 4.49 -7.84 3.07
N ILE A 185 4.36 -8.97 3.78
CA ILE A 185 4.64 -10.29 3.22
C ILE A 185 3.69 -10.57 2.04
N LEU A 186 2.38 -10.33 2.19
CA LEU A 186 1.41 -10.55 1.12
C LEU A 186 1.69 -9.65 -0.09
N GLN A 187 1.97 -8.37 0.13
CA GLN A 187 2.32 -7.42 -0.92
C GLN A 187 3.54 -7.87 -1.73
N ALA A 188 4.66 -8.12 -1.06
CA ALA A 188 5.90 -8.44 -1.75
C ALA A 188 5.89 -9.87 -2.33
N THR A 189 5.08 -10.79 -1.79
CA THR A 189 4.83 -12.09 -2.42
C THR A 189 4.16 -11.93 -3.78
N ALA A 190 3.23 -10.98 -3.95
CA ALA A 190 2.64 -10.71 -5.25
C ALA A 190 3.69 -10.22 -6.26
N TYR A 191 4.61 -9.33 -5.88
CA TYR A 191 5.73 -8.95 -6.75
C TYR A 191 6.60 -10.15 -7.13
N ALA A 192 6.88 -11.00 -6.16
CA ALA A 192 7.70 -12.18 -6.36
C ALA A 192 7.06 -13.18 -7.33
N LEU A 193 5.74 -13.38 -7.25
CA LEU A 193 4.97 -14.17 -8.22
C LEU A 193 5.07 -13.57 -9.62
N CYS A 194 4.94 -12.25 -9.74
CA CYS A 194 5.03 -11.54 -11.02
C CYS A 194 6.44 -11.58 -11.64
N LEU A 195 7.49 -11.64 -10.83
CA LEU A 195 8.89 -11.58 -11.28
C LEU A 195 9.63 -12.93 -11.21
N GLY A 196 8.95 -14.00 -10.75
CA GLY A 196 9.51 -15.34 -10.67
C GLY A 196 10.71 -15.46 -9.73
N VAL A 197 10.62 -14.82 -8.54
CA VAL A 197 11.65 -14.79 -7.49
C VAL A 197 11.10 -15.39 -6.20
N ASP A 198 11.98 -16.00 -5.38
CA ASP A 198 11.54 -16.65 -4.14
C ASP A 198 11.97 -15.92 -2.86
N HIS A 199 12.75 -14.86 -3.00
CA HIS A 199 13.26 -14.11 -1.85
C HIS A 199 12.85 -12.65 -1.90
N ILE A 200 12.67 -12.07 -0.73
CA ILE A 200 12.38 -10.66 -0.51
C ILE A 200 13.37 -10.12 0.51
N LEU A 201 14.06 -9.06 0.17
CA LEU A 201 14.88 -8.28 1.10
C LEU A 201 14.07 -7.07 1.56
N TYR A 202 13.40 -7.20 2.71
CA TYR A 202 12.76 -6.07 3.34
C TYR A 202 13.80 -5.14 3.94
N PHE A 203 13.70 -3.87 3.64
CA PHE A 203 14.53 -2.84 4.23
C PHE A 203 13.66 -1.88 5.02
N TYR A 204 13.56 -2.13 6.34
CA TYR A 204 12.78 -1.29 7.24
C TYR A 204 13.59 -0.08 7.68
N GLU A 205 12.97 1.10 7.57
CA GLU A 205 13.50 2.33 8.14
C GLU A 205 12.55 2.90 9.20
N ASP A 206 13.13 3.28 10.33
CA ASP A 206 12.45 4.03 11.39
C ASP A 206 12.28 5.49 10.99
N ARG A 207 11.05 6.00 11.08
CA ARG A 207 10.73 7.39 10.73
C ARG A 207 11.26 8.42 11.72
N ASP A 208 11.55 7.99 12.95
CA ASP A 208 11.91 8.91 14.03
C ASP A 208 13.42 9.13 14.07
N PHE A 209 14.23 8.06 13.89
CA PHE A 209 15.70 8.09 14.03
C PHE A 209 16.45 7.59 12.80
N THR A 210 15.77 7.28 11.71
CA THR A 210 16.37 6.74 10.47
C THR A 210 17.22 5.49 10.65
N SER A 211 16.96 4.71 11.71
CA SER A 211 17.66 3.44 11.89
C SER A 211 17.10 2.36 10.97
N HIS A 212 17.98 1.50 10.43
CA HIS A 212 17.63 0.51 9.44
C HIS A 212 17.60 -0.90 10.02
N TYR A 213 16.76 -1.76 9.44
CA TYR A 213 16.73 -3.17 9.78
C TYR A 213 16.37 -4.01 8.54
N PRO A 214 17.36 -4.66 7.89
CA PRO A 214 17.11 -5.54 6.76
C PRO A 214 16.63 -6.93 7.24
N ILE A 215 15.72 -7.54 6.49
CA ILE A 215 15.28 -8.92 6.67
C ILE A 215 15.25 -9.62 5.32
N LEU A 216 16.10 -10.60 5.10
CA LEU A 216 15.96 -11.51 3.98
C LEU A 216 14.90 -12.57 4.33
N TYR A 217 13.85 -12.64 3.53
CA TYR A 217 12.72 -13.53 3.74
C TYR A 217 12.56 -14.45 2.53
N LYS A 218 12.61 -15.76 2.76
CA LYS A 218 12.25 -16.75 1.75
C LYS A 218 10.75 -17.01 1.83
N ILE A 219 10.07 -16.84 0.70
CA ILE A 219 8.62 -16.98 0.62
C ILE A 219 8.22 -18.45 0.82
N GLN A 220 7.25 -18.68 1.71
CA GLN A 220 6.67 -19.98 1.96
C GLN A 220 5.58 -20.28 0.92
N GLU A 221 5.43 -21.54 0.50
CA GLU A 221 4.41 -21.91 -0.50
C GLU A 221 2.99 -21.62 -0.02
N GLU A 222 2.70 -21.79 1.27
CA GLU A 222 1.39 -21.49 1.86
C GLU A 222 1.03 -20.00 1.76
N ILE A 223 2.05 -19.13 1.74
CA ILE A 223 1.83 -17.69 1.55
C ILE A 223 1.55 -17.38 0.08
N LYS A 224 2.26 -18.04 -0.85
CA LYS A 224 1.97 -17.92 -2.29
C LYS A 224 0.52 -18.36 -2.57
N GLU A 225 0.12 -19.51 -2.06
CA GLU A 225 -1.25 -20.02 -2.19
C GLU A 225 -2.28 -19.06 -1.59
N THR A 226 -1.99 -18.48 -0.41
CA THR A 226 -2.86 -17.48 0.21
C THR A 226 -3.08 -16.27 -0.71
N VAL A 227 -2.02 -15.75 -1.32
CA VAL A 227 -2.09 -14.61 -2.24
C VAL A 227 -2.87 -14.99 -3.50
N ILE A 228 -2.53 -16.12 -4.12
CA ILE A 228 -3.18 -16.61 -5.34
C ILE A 228 -4.68 -16.85 -5.11
N ASN A 229 -5.05 -17.52 -4.02
CA ASN A 229 -6.44 -17.80 -3.71
C ASN A 229 -7.24 -16.52 -3.46
N LYS A 230 -6.63 -15.52 -2.79
CA LYS A 230 -7.29 -14.23 -2.58
C LYS A 230 -7.51 -13.47 -3.89
N LEU A 231 -6.52 -13.47 -4.79
CA LEU A 231 -6.64 -12.86 -6.11
C LEU A 231 -7.73 -13.52 -6.93
N LYS A 232 -7.74 -14.86 -7.02
CA LYS A 232 -8.78 -15.63 -7.71
C LYS A 232 -10.17 -15.36 -7.15
N LEU A 233 -10.32 -15.35 -5.82
CA LEU A 233 -11.60 -15.02 -5.19
C LEU A 233 -12.12 -13.64 -5.63
N VAL A 234 -11.25 -12.64 -5.62
CA VAL A 234 -11.64 -11.27 -6.03
C VAL A 234 -12.00 -11.25 -7.51
N ASP A 235 -11.20 -11.87 -8.38
CA ASP A 235 -11.44 -11.91 -9.82
C ASP A 235 -12.77 -12.62 -10.16
N ASP A 236 -13.02 -13.77 -9.53
CA ASP A 236 -14.27 -14.50 -9.69
C ASP A 236 -15.48 -13.68 -9.26
N CYS A 237 -15.37 -12.98 -8.12
CA CYS A 237 -16.42 -12.13 -7.60
C CYS A 237 -16.67 -10.90 -8.51
N VAL A 238 -15.60 -10.28 -9.03
CA VAL A 238 -15.73 -9.16 -9.99
C VAL A 238 -16.41 -9.63 -11.28
N ALA A 239 -16.00 -10.78 -11.83
CA ALA A 239 -16.57 -11.32 -13.05
C ALA A 239 -18.07 -11.68 -12.90
N LYS A 240 -18.47 -12.18 -11.73
CA LYS A 240 -19.88 -12.53 -11.42
C LYS A 240 -20.69 -11.35 -10.91
N GLN A 241 -20.07 -10.22 -10.60
CA GLN A 241 -20.68 -9.08 -9.89
C GLN A 241 -21.27 -9.49 -8.51
N GLU A 242 -20.62 -10.43 -7.84
CA GLU A 242 -20.99 -10.91 -6.52
C GLU A 242 -20.03 -10.37 -5.46
N VAL A 243 -20.56 -9.85 -4.35
CA VAL A 243 -19.72 -9.30 -3.29
C VAL A 243 -19.06 -10.44 -2.52
N PRO A 244 -17.72 -10.48 -2.38
CA PRO A 244 -17.04 -11.51 -1.61
C PRO A 244 -17.39 -11.43 -0.11
N PRO A 245 -17.25 -12.55 0.63
CA PRO A 245 -17.46 -12.53 2.08
C PRO A 245 -16.49 -11.59 2.77
N SER A 246 -16.96 -10.92 3.84
CA SER A 246 -16.10 -10.07 4.67
C SER A 246 -15.33 -10.92 5.69
N ASP A 247 -14.01 -10.77 5.74
CA ASP A 247 -13.18 -11.37 6.80
C ASP A 247 -13.03 -10.48 8.04
N LYS A 248 -13.70 -9.29 8.03
CA LYS A 248 -13.66 -8.26 9.09
C LYS A 248 -12.25 -7.73 9.40
N SER A 249 -11.25 -8.06 8.56
CA SER A 249 -9.89 -7.55 8.73
C SER A 249 -9.80 -6.08 8.32
N GLU A 250 -8.95 -5.31 9.01
CA GLU A 250 -8.64 -3.91 8.67
C GLU A 250 -9.86 -2.96 8.60
N CYS A 251 -11.03 -3.35 9.16
CA CYS A 251 -12.26 -2.54 9.13
C CYS A 251 -12.07 -1.14 9.74
N MET A 252 -11.17 -1.00 10.69
CA MET A 252 -10.92 0.30 11.36
C MET A 252 -10.51 1.38 10.35
N PHE A 253 -9.71 1.03 9.34
CA PHE A 253 -9.17 1.94 8.32
C PHE A 253 -9.82 1.75 6.94
N CYS A 254 -10.90 0.97 6.86
CA CYS A 254 -11.61 0.72 5.61
C CYS A 254 -12.35 1.99 5.15
N THR A 255 -12.27 2.29 3.86
CA THR A 255 -12.95 3.43 3.22
C THR A 255 -14.30 3.06 2.60
N TYR A 256 -14.81 1.86 2.88
CA TYR A 256 -16.06 1.30 2.35
C TYR A 256 -16.95 0.75 3.47
N LYS A 257 -16.91 1.37 4.66
CA LYS A 257 -17.66 0.88 5.84
C LYS A 257 -19.17 0.98 5.63
N ALA A 258 -19.63 2.10 5.04
CA ALA A 258 -21.04 2.36 4.85
C ALA A 258 -21.66 1.28 3.94
N ILE A 259 -21.17 1.12 2.73
CA ILE A 259 -21.66 0.12 1.78
C ILE A 259 -21.50 -1.31 2.31
N CYS A 260 -20.39 -1.62 3.01
CA CYS A 260 -20.17 -2.95 3.59
C CYS A 260 -21.21 -3.27 4.67
N LYS A 261 -21.61 -2.28 5.49
CA LYS A 261 -22.64 -2.44 6.52
C LYS A 261 -24.01 -2.65 5.90
N GLU A 262 -24.38 -1.88 4.87
CA GLU A 262 -25.64 -2.04 4.15
C GLU A 262 -25.77 -3.46 3.56
N ILE A 263 -24.71 -4.01 2.98
CA ILE A 263 -24.68 -5.37 2.44
C ILE A 263 -24.87 -6.40 3.57
N ASP A 264 -24.12 -6.28 4.69
CA ASP A 264 -24.27 -7.20 5.83
C ASP A 264 -25.71 -7.19 6.39
N GLU A 265 -26.37 -6.01 6.43
CA GLU A 265 -27.77 -5.89 6.86
C GLU A 265 -28.75 -6.53 5.87
N LEU A 266 -28.48 -6.42 4.56
CA LEU A 266 -29.30 -7.06 3.52
C LEU A 266 -29.14 -8.59 3.56
N GLU A 267 -27.90 -9.08 3.66
CA GLU A 267 -27.59 -10.52 3.79
C GLU A 267 -28.32 -11.14 5.01
N THR A 268 -28.35 -10.40 6.13
CA THR A 268 -29.06 -10.84 7.34
C THR A 268 -30.56 -10.94 7.11
N LYS A 269 -31.19 -9.91 6.50
CA LYS A 269 -32.63 -9.92 6.19
C LYS A 269 -33.03 -11.05 5.22
N ILE A 270 -32.18 -11.34 4.24
CA ILE A 270 -32.42 -12.44 3.29
C ILE A 270 -32.46 -13.77 4.04
N LYS A 271 -31.48 -14.04 4.92
CA LYS A 271 -31.44 -15.26 5.73
C LYS A 271 -32.64 -15.42 6.67
N GLU A 272 -33.11 -14.31 7.26
CA GLU A 272 -34.33 -14.30 8.08
C GLU A 272 -35.57 -14.70 7.25
N VAL A 273 -35.66 -14.23 6.00
CA VAL A 273 -36.78 -14.54 5.10
C VAL A 273 -36.72 -15.99 4.62
N GLU A 274 -35.51 -16.50 4.36
CA GLU A 274 -35.29 -17.89 3.91
C GLU A 274 -35.42 -18.90 5.08
N GLY A 275 -35.53 -18.45 6.32
CA GLY A 275 -35.73 -19.30 7.51
C GLY A 275 -34.47 -20.03 7.96
N GLU A 276 -33.30 -19.50 7.62
CA GLU A 276 -31.97 -20.00 8.01
C GLU A 276 -31.46 -19.51 9.37
N ILE A 277 -32.21 -18.59 10.04
CA ILE A 277 -31.94 -18.03 11.38
C ILE A 277 -33.14 -18.16 12.30
#